data_221677819a1f960bd8cdb0fb076a4bb6
#
_entry.id   221677819a1f960bd8cdb0fb076a4bb6
#
_cell.length_a   1.000
_cell.length_b   1.000
_cell.length_c   1.000
_cell.angle_alpha   90.00
_cell.angle_beta   90.00
_cell.angle_gamma   90.00
#
_symmetry.space_group_name_H-M   'P 1'
#
loop_
_entity.id
_entity.type
_entity.pdbx_description
1 polymer ?
#
loop_
_entity_poly.entity_id
_entity_poly.type
_entity_poly.pdbx_seq_one_letter_code
_entity_poly.pdbx_strand_id
1 'polypeptide(L)'
;MEVNQHRTWAEIDLGAIEHNYRVICEQAQAPVLCVVKADAYGHGAVQVAKRLEKMDAPYFAVATIPEGVELREAGIETPILILGYVDEKDMDTAVQYGITVPVYDRETAELISAAAERTGKPVTVHYKLDTGMTRLGFPSWECEQTVQDILACSKLPGLISEGIFTHFAVA
;
A
#
# COMPACT_ATOMS: atom_id res chain seq x y z
N MET A 1 30.15 -8.92 -22.65
CA MET A 1 29.29 -7.76 -22.98
C MET A 1 28.06 -8.31 -23.68
N GLU A 2 26.92 -8.41 -23.01
CA GLU A 2 25.64 -8.71 -23.70
C GLU A 2 25.31 -7.52 -24.58
N VAL A 3 25.19 -7.78 -25.87
CA VAL A 3 24.76 -6.75 -26.83
C VAL A 3 23.31 -6.48 -26.55
N ASN A 4 22.98 -5.31 -26.01
CA ASN A 4 21.59 -4.88 -25.78
C ASN A 4 20.87 -4.84 -27.13
N GLN A 5 19.96 -5.80 -27.37
CA GLN A 5 19.27 -5.96 -28.67
C GLN A 5 18.08 -4.99 -28.79
N HIS A 6 17.81 -4.17 -27.79
CA HIS A 6 16.72 -3.20 -27.79
C HIS A 6 17.13 -1.90 -28.48
N ARG A 7 16.26 -1.36 -29.35
CA ARG A 7 16.50 -0.08 -30.05
C ARG A 7 16.34 1.13 -29.14
N THR A 8 15.62 0.96 -28.02
CA THR A 8 15.36 1.99 -27.01
C THR A 8 15.42 1.37 -25.62
N TRP A 9 15.90 2.14 -24.66
CA TRP A 9 15.92 1.75 -23.24
C TRP A 9 15.73 3.01 -22.38
N ALA A 10 15.34 2.82 -21.13
CA ALA A 10 15.35 3.85 -20.11
C ALA A 10 16.52 3.61 -19.15
N GLU A 11 17.26 4.65 -18.83
CA GLU A 11 18.28 4.64 -17.78
C GLU A 11 17.68 5.26 -16.52
N ILE A 12 17.63 4.48 -15.43
CA ILE A 12 17.06 4.94 -14.15
C ILE A 12 18.21 5.26 -13.21
N ASP A 13 18.28 6.54 -12.81
CA ASP A 13 19.25 7.01 -11.81
C ASP A 13 18.63 6.87 -10.40
N LEU A 14 19.00 5.80 -9.69
CA LEU A 14 18.57 5.57 -8.32
C LEU A 14 19.13 6.63 -7.34
N GLY A 15 20.24 7.29 -7.68
CA GLY A 15 20.78 8.39 -6.87
C GLY A 15 19.90 9.63 -6.95
N ALA A 16 19.33 9.92 -8.13
CA ALA A 16 18.36 10.99 -8.29
C ALA A 16 17.05 10.72 -7.52
N ILE A 17 16.59 9.46 -7.52
CA ILE A 17 15.43 9.05 -6.71
C ILE A 17 15.70 9.24 -5.21
N GLU A 18 16.85 8.81 -4.73
CA GLU A 18 17.30 9.02 -3.36
C GLU A 18 17.34 10.51 -2.98
N HIS A 19 17.92 11.34 -3.84
CA HIS A 19 17.98 12.79 -3.64
C HIS A 19 16.58 13.38 -3.52
N ASN A 20 15.69 13.05 -4.45
CA ASN A 20 14.32 13.53 -4.44
C ASN A 20 13.56 13.09 -3.19
N TYR A 21 13.73 11.84 -2.74
CA TYR A 21 13.13 11.36 -1.50
C TYR A 21 13.56 12.19 -0.29
N ARG A 22 14.88 12.48 -0.15
CA ARG A 22 15.38 13.34 0.93
C ARG A 22 14.75 14.72 0.91
N VAL A 23 14.73 15.36 -0.27
CA VAL A 23 14.12 16.69 -0.43
C VAL A 23 12.64 16.69 -0.03
N ILE A 24 11.89 15.66 -0.43
CA ILE A 24 10.47 15.53 -0.08
C ILE A 24 10.31 15.35 1.44
N CYS A 25 11.12 14.50 2.07
CA CYS A 25 11.06 14.30 3.52
C CYS A 25 11.36 15.59 4.29
N GLU A 26 12.37 16.35 3.85
CA GLU A 26 12.72 17.66 4.45
C GLU A 26 11.58 18.68 4.33
N GLN A 27 10.89 18.70 3.17
CA GLN A 27 9.77 19.62 2.94
C GLN A 27 8.48 19.21 3.65
N ALA A 28 8.19 17.90 3.68
CA ALA A 28 6.97 17.39 4.29
C ALA A 28 6.97 17.51 5.82
N GLN A 29 8.16 17.51 6.45
CA GLN A 29 8.33 17.47 7.92
C GLN A 29 7.52 16.33 8.58
N ALA A 30 7.30 15.26 7.83
CA ALA A 30 6.55 14.07 8.22
C ALA A 30 7.14 12.85 7.52
N PRO A 31 6.91 11.63 8.06
CA PRO A 31 7.28 10.40 7.37
C PRO A 31 6.62 10.33 5.98
N VAL A 32 7.40 9.95 4.96
CA VAL A 32 6.94 9.88 3.57
C VAL A 32 6.80 8.43 3.14
N LEU A 33 5.57 8.01 2.88
CA LEU A 33 5.26 6.71 2.28
C LEU A 33 5.58 6.74 0.79
N CYS A 34 6.31 5.72 0.29
CA CYS A 34 6.75 5.68 -1.09
C CYS A 34 5.82 4.83 -1.96
N VAL A 35 5.18 5.43 -2.97
CA VAL A 35 4.31 4.73 -3.90
C VAL A 35 5.13 4.14 -5.05
N VAL A 36 5.21 2.79 -5.11
CA VAL A 36 6.01 2.04 -6.09
C VAL A 36 5.18 1.11 -6.97
N LYS A 37 3.87 1.36 -7.07
CA LYS A 37 2.97 0.62 -7.95
C LYS A 37 3.34 0.75 -9.43
N ALA A 38 2.81 -0.14 -10.27
CA ALA A 38 3.05 -0.18 -11.71
C ALA A 38 4.56 -0.15 -12.02
N ASP A 39 5.31 -1.07 -11.37
CA ASP A 39 6.76 -1.18 -11.47
C ASP A 39 7.48 0.15 -11.15
N ALA A 40 7.07 0.84 -10.06
CA ALA A 40 7.49 2.19 -9.71
C ALA A 40 7.30 3.17 -10.88
N TYR A 41 6.14 3.10 -11.54
CA TYR A 41 5.83 3.87 -12.75
C TYR A 41 6.85 3.66 -13.89
N GLY A 42 7.32 2.43 -14.04
CA GLY A 42 8.31 2.03 -15.03
C GLY A 42 9.76 2.27 -14.63
N HIS A 43 10.04 2.59 -13.36
CA HIS A 43 11.39 2.80 -12.85
C HIS A 43 12.02 1.55 -12.23
N GLY A 44 11.28 0.43 -12.15
CA GLY A 44 11.75 -0.80 -11.52
C GLY A 44 11.44 -0.84 -10.02
N ALA A 45 10.25 -1.35 -9.64
CA ALA A 45 9.75 -1.31 -8.26
C ALA A 45 10.72 -1.93 -7.25
N VAL A 46 11.26 -3.11 -7.56
CA VAL A 46 12.21 -3.82 -6.68
C VAL A 46 13.48 -3.00 -6.44
N GLN A 47 14.05 -2.41 -7.49
CA GLN A 47 15.31 -1.65 -7.37
C GLN A 47 15.09 -0.35 -6.61
N VAL A 48 13.98 0.35 -6.90
CA VAL A 48 13.58 1.57 -6.20
C VAL A 48 13.29 1.27 -4.73
N ALA A 49 12.50 0.24 -4.42
CA ALA A 49 12.16 -0.13 -3.05
C ALA A 49 13.42 -0.51 -2.25
N LYS A 50 14.32 -1.35 -2.79
CA LYS A 50 15.60 -1.68 -2.15
C LYS A 50 16.46 -0.45 -1.85
N ARG A 51 16.41 0.55 -2.72
CA ARG A 51 17.15 1.79 -2.51
C ARG A 51 16.56 2.64 -1.41
N LEU A 52 15.24 2.81 -1.41
CA LEU A 52 14.52 3.62 -0.44
C LEU A 52 14.42 2.95 0.95
N GLU A 53 14.36 1.62 1.00
CA GLU A 53 14.41 0.86 2.26
C GLU A 53 15.71 1.12 3.02
N LYS A 54 16.86 1.22 2.34
CA LYS A 54 18.16 1.60 2.94
C LYS A 54 18.21 3.04 3.44
N MET A 55 17.22 3.83 3.10
CA MET A 55 17.02 5.21 3.56
C MET A 55 15.95 5.31 4.65
N ASP A 56 15.58 4.18 5.25
CA ASP A 56 14.58 4.08 6.30
C ASP A 56 13.19 4.60 5.86
N ALA A 57 12.81 4.36 4.58
CA ALA A 57 11.46 4.63 4.14
C ALA A 57 10.47 3.85 5.02
N PRO A 58 9.50 4.53 5.68
CA PRO A 58 8.67 3.89 6.70
C PRO A 58 7.63 2.94 6.12
N TYR A 59 7.26 3.12 4.86
CA TYR A 59 6.19 2.39 4.21
C TYR A 59 6.31 2.44 2.69
N PHE A 60 5.97 1.34 2.02
CA PHE A 60 5.72 1.32 0.58
C PHE A 60 4.24 1.19 0.29
N ALA A 61 3.80 1.66 -0.87
CA ALA A 61 2.45 1.41 -1.35
C ALA A 61 2.44 0.95 -2.80
N VAL A 62 1.60 -0.04 -3.05
CA VAL A 62 1.39 -0.66 -4.36
C VAL A 62 -0.10 -0.68 -4.71
N ALA A 63 -0.46 -1.03 -5.95
CA ALA A 63 -1.85 -1.06 -6.36
C ALA A 63 -2.53 -2.40 -6.06
N THR A 64 -1.78 -3.51 -6.13
CA THR A 64 -2.32 -4.88 -6.11
C THR A 64 -1.51 -5.80 -5.21
N ILE A 65 -2.12 -6.91 -4.80
CA ILE A 65 -1.43 -7.95 -4.01
C ILE A 65 -0.22 -8.53 -4.77
N PRO A 66 -0.29 -8.90 -6.06
CA PRO A 66 0.86 -9.40 -6.79
C PRO A 66 2.09 -8.46 -6.77
N GLU A 67 1.89 -7.14 -6.88
CA GLU A 67 2.98 -6.17 -6.77
C GLU A 67 3.61 -6.19 -5.36
N GLY A 68 2.78 -6.33 -4.32
CA GLY A 68 3.26 -6.47 -2.94
C GLY A 68 4.04 -7.77 -2.71
N VAL A 69 3.56 -8.88 -3.29
CA VAL A 69 4.23 -10.19 -3.24
C VAL A 69 5.60 -10.11 -3.92
N GLU A 70 5.70 -9.49 -5.11
CA GLU A 70 6.96 -9.29 -5.82
C GLU A 70 8.00 -8.58 -4.94
N LEU A 71 7.60 -7.54 -4.23
CA LEU A 71 8.48 -6.83 -3.31
C LEU A 71 8.91 -7.73 -2.14
N ARG A 72 8.00 -8.51 -1.55
CA ARG A 72 8.32 -9.45 -0.46
C ARG A 72 9.27 -10.54 -0.92
N GLU A 73 9.04 -11.14 -2.10
CA GLU A 73 9.94 -12.16 -2.69
C GLU A 73 11.32 -11.58 -3.03
N ALA A 74 11.39 -10.29 -3.35
CA ALA A 74 12.66 -9.59 -3.53
C ALA A 74 13.39 -9.26 -2.22
N GLY A 75 12.80 -9.58 -1.04
CA GLY A 75 13.39 -9.40 0.28
C GLY A 75 13.13 -8.03 0.92
N ILE A 76 12.12 -7.29 0.46
CA ILE A 76 11.69 -6.03 1.11
C ILE A 76 10.95 -6.38 2.42
N GLU A 77 11.44 -5.84 3.54
CA GLU A 77 10.86 -6.03 4.87
C GLU A 77 9.98 -4.86 5.31
N THR A 78 10.24 -3.66 4.79
CA THR A 78 9.43 -2.45 5.04
C THR A 78 7.94 -2.74 4.82
N PRO A 79 7.03 -2.25 5.69
CA PRO A 79 5.59 -2.42 5.52
C PRO A 79 5.08 -2.02 4.13
N ILE A 80 4.12 -2.77 3.58
CA ILE A 80 3.57 -2.55 2.24
C ILE A 80 2.05 -2.39 2.36
N LEU A 81 1.49 -1.29 1.86
CA LEU A 81 0.06 -0.99 1.81
C LEU A 81 -0.48 -1.16 0.39
N ILE A 82 -1.60 -1.85 0.25
CA ILE A 82 -2.37 -1.85 -0.98
C ILE A 82 -3.22 -0.59 -1.06
N LEU A 83 -3.16 0.14 -2.17
CA LEU A 83 -3.96 1.36 -2.37
C LEU A 83 -5.27 1.10 -3.14
N GLY A 84 -5.33 -0.02 -3.85
CA GLY A 84 -6.44 -0.38 -4.74
C GLY A 84 -7.46 -1.31 -4.11
N TYR A 85 -8.32 -1.84 -4.98
CA TYR A 85 -9.25 -2.91 -4.67
C TYR A 85 -8.47 -4.21 -4.38
N VAL A 86 -8.96 -4.99 -3.42
CA VAL A 86 -8.43 -6.33 -3.12
C VAL A 86 -9.50 -7.36 -3.41
N ASP A 87 -9.17 -8.30 -4.28
CA ASP A 87 -10.04 -9.42 -4.64
C ASP A 87 -10.06 -10.43 -3.48
N GLU A 88 -11.23 -10.99 -3.18
CA GLU A 88 -11.41 -12.00 -2.12
C GLU A 88 -10.44 -13.17 -2.27
N LYS A 89 -10.21 -13.63 -3.50
CA LYS A 89 -9.31 -14.75 -3.80
C LYS A 89 -7.85 -14.49 -3.41
N ASP A 90 -7.43 -13.22 -3.29
CA ASP A 90 -6.06 -12.82 -2.99
C ASP A 90 -5.86 -12.47 -1.50
N MET A 91 -6.93 -12.48 -0.69
CA MET A 91 -6.86 -12.10 0.73
C MET A 91 -5.92 -13.01 1.54
N ASP A 92 -6.01 -14.33 1.36
CA ASP A 92 -5.14 -15.28 2.06
C ASP A 92 -3.67 -15.06 1.71
N THR A 93 -3.38 -14.69 0.45
CA THR A 93 -2.04 -14.34 -0.01
C THR A 93 -1.55 -13.06 0.68
N ALA A 94 -2.40 -12.02 0.78
CA ALA A 94 -2.06 -10.80 1.50
C ALA A 94 -1.65 -11.07 2.95
N VAL A 95 -2.43 -11.92 3.63
CA VAL A 95 -2.16 -12.32 5.02
C VAL A 95 -0.84 -13.09 5.13
N GLN A 96 -0.60 -14.05 4.24
CA GLN A 96 0.62 -14.87 4.26
C GLN A 96 1.89 -14.03 4.09
N TYR A 97 1.86 -13.03 3.21
CA TYR A 97 3.00 -12.15 2.91
C TYR A 97 3.08 -10.93 3.84
N GLY A 98 2.18 -10.79 4.82
CA GLY A 98 2.19 -9.67 5.75
C GLY A 98 2.00 -8.31 5.04
N ILE A 99 1.07 -8.26 4.09
CA ILE A 99 0.74 -7.05 3.33
C ILE A 99 -0.41 -6.34 4.03
N THR A 100 -0.29 -5.03 4.26
CA THR A 100 -1.33 -4.19 4.84
C THR A 100 -2.44 -3.95 3.81
N VAL A 101 -3.67 -4.22 4.21
CA VAL A 101 -4.84 -4.20 3.32
C VAL A 101 -5.73 -2.99 3.62
N PRO A 102 -6.26 -2.30 2.60
CA PRO A 102 -7.21 -1.21 2.82
C PRO A 102 -8.60 -1.77 3.16
N VAL A 103 -9.24 -1.18 4.15
CA VAL A 103 -10.66 -1.34 4.44
C VAL A 103 -11.38 -0.09 3.91
N TYR A 104 -12.29 -0.26 2.96
CA TYR A 104 -13.02 0.83 2.32
C TYR A 104 -14.54 0.72 2.46
N ASP A 105 -15.04 -0.41 2.99
CA ASP A 105 -16.43 -0.67 3.40
C ASP A 105 -16.47 -1.82 4.42
N ARG A 106 -17.65 -2.14 4.93
CA ARG A 106 -17.85 -3.22 5.90
C ARG A 106 -17.61 -4.60 5.32
N GLU A 107 -18.05 -4.84 4.10
CA GLU A 107 -17.89 -6.12 3.41
C GLU A 107 -16.42 -6.49 3.27
N THR A 108 -15.60 -5.54 2.86
CA THR A 108 -14.14 -5.73 2.79
C THR A 108 -13.54 -6.07 4.16
N ALA A 109 -13.98 -5.38 5.23
CA ALA A 109 -13.49 -5.67 6.58
C ALA A 109 -13.84 -7.11 7.02
N GLU A 110 -15.06 -7.58 6.72
CA GLU A 110 -15.51 -8.93 7.02
C GLU A 110 -14.72 -9.99 6.24
N LEU A 111 -14.46 -9.75 4.95
CA LEU A 111 -13.64 -10.63 4.11
C LEU A 111 -12.20 -10.74 4.63
N ILE A 112 -11.59 -9.62 5.05
CA ILE A 112 -10.24 -9.62 5.62
C ILE A 112 -10.24 -10.37 6.97
N SER A 113 -11.23 -10.13 7.83
CA SER A 113 -11.37 -10.82 9.11
C SER A 113 -11.51 -12.33 8.92
N ALA A 114 -12.34 -12.78 7.97
CA ALA A 114 -12.48 -14.20 7.64
C ALA A 114 -11.15 -14.80 7.12
N ALA A 115 -10.37 -14.07 6.34
CA ALA A 115 -9.05 -14.52 5.90
C ALA A 115 -8.06 -14.61 7.07
N ALA A 116 -8.10 -13.67 8.01
CA ALA A 116 -7.28 -13.73 9.23
C ALA A 116 -7.61 -14.97 10.08
N GLU A 117 -8.89 -15.29 10.24
CA GLU A 117 -9.33 -16.49 10.95
C GLU A 117 -8.91 -17.79 10.22
N ARG A 118 -9.10 -17.88 8.90
CA ARG A 118 -8.68 -19.05 8.10
C ARG A 118 -7.19 -19.32 8.17
N THR A 119 -6.39 -18.25 8.11
CA THR A 119 -4.92 -18.37 8.10
C THR A 119 -4.30 -18.43 9.49
N GLY A 120 -5.07 -18.09 10.54
CA GLY A 120 -4.59 -18.02 11.92
C GLY A 120 -3.59 -16.87 12.16
N LYS A 121 -3.55 -15.87 11.29
CA LYS A 121 -2.62 -14.72 11.39
C LYS A 121 -3.41 -13.40 11.39
N PRO A 122 -3.05 -12.43 12.24
CA PRO A 122 -3.66 -11.11 12.19
C PRO A 122 -3.24 -10.36 10.92
N VAL A 123 -4.11 -9.44 10.50
CA VAL A 123 -3.91 -8.59 9.32
C VAL A 123 -3.90 -7.13 9.73
N THR A 124 -2.84 -6.43 9.36
CA THR A 124 -2.78 -4.98 9.50
C THR A 124 -3.65 -4.31 8.44
N VAL A 125 -4.50 -3.39 8.87
CA VAL A 125 -5.42 -2.67 7.99
C VAL A 125 -5.32 -1.16 8.13
N HIS A 126 -5.50 -0.46 7.01
CA HIS A 126 -5.72 0.98 6.97
C HIS A 126 -7.12 1.27 6.43
N TYR A 127 -7.86 2.12 7.13
CA TYR A 127 -9.19 2.56 6.67
C TYR A 127 -9.04 3.62 5.60
N LYS A 128 -9.66 3.40 4.45
CA LYS A 128 -9.67 4.38 3.36
C LYS A 128 -10.89 5.27 3.45
N LEU A 129 -10.66 6.59 3.50
CA LEU A 129 -11.72 7.59 3.40
C LEU A 129 -11.85 8.10 1.96
N ASP A 130 -13.08 8.22 1.50
CA ASP A 130 -13.39 8.97 0.29
C ASP A 130 -13.66 10.43 0.65
N THR A 131 -12.77 11.31 0.21
CA THR A 131 -12.85 12.76 0.43
C THR A 131 -13.25 13.52 -0.84
N GLY A 132 -13.94 12.84 -1.76
CA GLY A 132 -14.47 13.44 -3.00
C GLY A 132 -13.92 12.83 -4.30
N MET A 133 -12.98 11.87 -4.24
CA MET A 133 -12.51 11.13 -5.42
C MET A 133 -13.57 10.17 -5.96
N THR A 134 -14.51 9.72 -5.10
CA THR A 134 -15.66 8.85 -5.40
C THR A 134 -15.29 7.55 -6.13
N ARG A 135 -14.22 6.91 -5.66
CA ARG A 135 -13.73 5.64 -6.22
C ARG A 135 -13.81 4.49 -5.23
N LEU A 136 -13.16 4.62 -4.09
CA LEU A 136 -13.12 3.66 -2.98
C LEU A 136 -12.98 4.41 -1.67
N GLY A 137 -13.64 3.95 -0.61
CA GLY A 137 -13.49 4.50 0.74
C GLY A 137 -14.82 4.80 1.41
N PHE A 138 -14.78 4.89 2.71
CA PHE A 138 -15.90 5.37 3.51
C PHE A 138 -16.17 6.85 3.21
N PRO A 139 -17.42 7.27 2.96
CA PRO A 139 -17.75 8.62 2.55
C PRO A 139 -17.54 9.64 3.69
N SER A 140 -16.58 10.55 3.54
CA SER A 140 -16.28 11.55 4.60
C SER A 140 -17.40 12.55 4.85
N TRP A 141 -18.33 12.73 3.90
CA TRP A 141 -19.51 13.60 4.04
C TRP A 141 -20.64 12.97 4.87
N GLU A 142 -20.58 11.66 5.14
CA GLU A 142 -21.48 10.93 6.05
C GLU A 142 -20.75 10.64 7.38
N CYS A 143 -20.17 11.67 7.98
CA CYS A 143 -19.17 11.57 9.04
C CYS A 143 -19.61 10.66 10.21
N GLU A 144 -20.83 10.83 10.73
CA GLU A 144 -21.33 10.03 11.86
C GLU A 144 -21.44 8.54 11.51
N GLN A 145 -21.99 8.23 10.34
CA GLN A 145 -22.13 6.86 9.87
C GLN A 145 -20.76 6.24 9.59
N THR A 146 -19.87 6.97 8.91
CA THR A 146 -18.50 6.53 8.64
C THR A 146 -17.72 6.19 9.91
N VAL A 147 -17.83 7.02 10.94
CA VAL A 147 -17.19 6.74 12.24
C VAL A 147 -17.75 5.47 12.87
N GLN A 148 -19.09 5.29 12.86
CA GLN A 148 -19.72 4.07 13.38
C GLN A 148 -19.28 2.83 12.61
N ASP A 149 -19.20 2.91 11.29
CA ASP A 149 -18.79 1.80 10.43
C ASP A 149 -17.33 1.42 10.70
N ILE A 150 -16.41 2.38 10.74
CA ILE A 150 -15.01 2.13 11.06
C ILE A 150 -14.84 1.54 12.45
N LEU A 151 -15.57 2.05 13.46
CA LEU A 151 -15.56 1.51 14.82
C LEU A 151 -16.12 0.09 14.89
N ALA A 152 -17.10 -0.25 14.05
CA ALA A 152 -17.61 -1.61 13.96
C ALA A 152 -16.56 -2.53 13.31
N CYS A 153 -15.96 -2.11 12.19
CA CYS A 153 -14.90 -2.86 11.49
C CYS A 153 -13.69 -3.10 12.40
N SER A 154 -13.28 -2.10 13.21
CA SER A 154 -12.11 -2.21 14.08
C SER A 154 -12.25 -3.25 15.21
N LYS A 155 -13.46 -3.74 15.45
CA LYS A 155 -13.75 -4.78 16.45
C LYS A 155 -13.78 -6.18 15.86
N LEU A 156 -13.68 -6.32 14.55
CA LEU A 156 -13.67 -7.63 13.91
C LEU A 156 -12.41 -8.41 14.31
N PRO A 157 -12.52 -9.74 14.51
CA PRO A 157 -11.40 -10.55 14.94
C PRO A 157 -10.29 -10.56 13.89
N GLY A 158 -9.05 -10.63 14.36
CA GLY A 158 -7.88 -10.75 13.51
C GLY A 158 -7.45 -9.48 12.77
N LEU A 159 -8.16 -8.36 12.92
CA LEU A 159 -7.77 -7.07 12.33
C LEU A 159 -6.91 -6.25 13.30
N ILE A 160 -5.81 -5.69 12.80
CA ILE A 160 -4.98 -4.71 13.47
C ILE A 160 -5.20 -3.37 12.79
N SER A 161 -5.97 -2.49 13.43
CA SER A 161 -6.24 -1.14 12.92
C SER A 161 -5.02 -0.25 13.14
N GLU A 162 -4.28 0.08 12.08
CA GLU A 162 -3.03 0.84 12.17
C GLU A 162 -3.19 2.27 11.69
N GLY A 163 -3.97 2.51 10.64
CA GLY A 163 -4.02 3.84 10.05
C GLY A 163 -5.31 4.17 9.29
N ILE A 164 -5.37 5.42 8.88
CA ILE A 164 -6.40 5.97 8.00
C ILE A 164 -5.71 6.72 6.88
N PHE A 165 -6.20 6.62 5.66
CA PHE A 165 -5.68 7.37 4.52
C PHE A 165 -6.78 7.80 3.56
N THR A 166 -6.47 8.78 2.74
CA THR A 166 -7.33 9.22 1.64
C THR A 166 -6.51 9.48 0.37
N HIS A 167 -7.20 9.68 -0.74
CA HIS A 167 -6.64 10.18 -1.98
C HIS A 167 -7.44 11.39 -2.41
N PHE A 168 -6.79 12.55 -2.49
CA PHE A 168 -7.47 13.79 -2.86
C PHE A 168 -7.97 13.73 -4.31
N ALA A 169 -9.15 14.27 -4.55
CA ALA A 169 -9.74 14.34 -5.89
C ALA A 169 -8.97 15.30 -6.80
N VAL A 170 -8.43 16.36 -6.21
CA VAL A 170 -7.62 17.40 -6.87
C VAL A 170 -6.44 17.71 -5.96
N ALA A 171 -5.24 17.69 -6.52
CA ALA A 171 -3.98 18.02 -5.85
C ALA A 171 -3.40 19.32 -6.40
#